data_aa55b56266924055f82b9ed737f8ed4c
#
_entry.id   aa55b56266924055f82b9ed737f8ed4c
#
_cell.length_a   1.000
_cell.length_b   1.000
_cell.length_c   1.000
_cell.angle_alpha   90.00
_cell.angle_beta   90.00
_cell.angle_gamma   90.00
#
_symmetry.space_group_name_H-M   'P 1'
#
loop_
_entity.id
_entity.type
_entity.pdbx_description
1 polymer ?
#
loop_
_entity_poly.entity_id
_entity_poly.type
_entity_poly.pdbx_seq_one_letter_code
_entity_poly.pdbx_strand_id
1 'polypeptide(L)'
;LHWGSGIIEEEAQIGAEYHNPTIQLLTFTEGAAKGTHEIRFCHYNHRGMFQRSPLIVDEKDLPALRKALDATPKLKRLLKKLVS
;
A
#
# COMPACT_ATOMS: atom_id res chain seq x y z
N LEU A 1 -12.08 -4.00 -7.07
CA LEU A 1 -10.99 -4.48 -7.93
C LEU A 1 -11.56 -5.37 -9.01
N HIS A 2 -11.19 -5.14 -10.24
CA HIS A 2 -11.77 -5.84 -11.38
C HIS A 2 -11.22 -7.25 -11.60
N TRP A 3 -10.15 -7.62 -10.90
CA TRP A 3 -9.53 -8.95 -11.03
C TRP A 3 -9.94 -9.92 -9.92
N GLY A 4 -10.88 -9.51 -9.08
CA GLY A 4 -11.38 -10.37 -8.03
C GLY A 4 -11.89 -9.57 -6.85
N SER A 5 -12.41 -10.28 -5.87
CA SER A 5 -12.88 -9.71 -4.62
C SER A 5 -11.81 -9.82 -3.56
N GLY A 6 -11.68 -8.79 -2.73
CA GLY A 6 -10.68 -8.76 -1.68
C GLY A 6 -11.17 -8.01 -0.47
N ILE A 7 -10.39 -8.10 0.60
CA ILE A 7 -10.67 -7.41 1.85
C ILE A 7 -9.45 -6.63 2.28
N ILE A 8 -9.67 -5.58 3.06
CA ILE A 8 -8.60 -4.90 3.77
C ILE A 8 -8.36 -5.70 5.05
N GLU A 9 -7.26 -6.44 5.08
CA GLU A 9 -6.95 -7.30 6.22
C GLU A 9 -6.38 -6.51 7.39
N GLU A 10 -5.49 -5.57 7.09
CA GLU A 10 -4.90 -4.67 8.08
C GLU A 10 -4.76 -3.28 7.48
N GLU A 11 -4.84 -2.27 8.34
CA GLU A 11 -4.74 -0.90 7.89
C GLU A 11 -3.98 -0.07 8.92
N ALA A 12 -2.99 0.69 8.44
CA ALA A 12 -2.28 1.69 9.24
C ALA A 12 -2.63 3.07 8.68
N GLN A 13 -3.21 3.93 9.50
CA GLN A 13 -3.62 5.26 9.08
C GLN A 13 -3.29 6.29 10.14
N ILE A 14 -2.86 7.46 9.72
CA ILE A 14 -2.67 8.60 10.60
C ILE A 14 -3.47 9.80 10.10
N GLY A 15 -3.77 10.73 10.99
CA GLY A 15 -4.30 12.03 10.60
C GLY A 15 -3.14 12.99 10.40
N ALA A 16 -3.00 13.54 9.21
CA ALA A 16 -2.01 14.56 8.92
C ALA A 16 -2.71 15.88 8.61
N GLU A 17 -1.94 16.93 8.33
CA GLU A 17 -2.50 18.29 8.19
C GLU A 17 -3.51 18.39 7.05
N TYR A 18 -3.20 17.81 5.89
CA TYR A 18 -4.01 17.96 4.69
C TYR A 18 -4.80 16.71 4.31
N HIS A 19 -4.42 15.55 4.83
CA HIS A 19 -5.05 14.28 4.48
C HIS A 19 -4.66 13.22 5.50
N ASN A 20 -5.22 12.03 5.35
CA ASN A 20 -4.91 10.90 6.22
C ASN A 20 -4.13 9.85 5.43
N PRO A 21 -2.78 9.87 5.48
CA PRO A 21 -1.97 8.84 4.81
C PRO A 21 -2.30 7.45 5.35
N THR A 22 -2.42 6.48 4.45
CA THR A 22 -2.90 5.17 4.81
C THR A 22 -2.11 4.09 4.06
N ILE A 23 -1.75 3.02 4.76
CA ILE A 23 -1.13 1.84 4.16
C ILE A 23 -2.02 0.66 4.52
N GLN A 24 -2.41 -0.12 3.53
CA GLN A 24 -3.34 -1.23 3.71
C GLN A 24 -2.77 -2.53 3.19
N LEU A 25 -3.02 -3.62 3.92
CA LEU A 25 -2.77 -4.96 3.43
C LEU A 25 -4.07 -5.49 2.84
N LEU A 26 -4.05 -5.76 1.55
CA LEU A 26 -5.20 -6.31 0.83
C LEU A 26 -5.00 -7.81 0.63
N THR A 27 -6.02 -8.59 0.92
CA THR A 27 -6.02 -10.03 0.70
C THR A 27 -7.19 -10.37 -0.23
N PHE A 28 -6.90 -11.08 -1.31
CA PHE A 28 -7.93 -11.46 -2.26
C PHE A 28 -8.53 -12.80 -1.89
N THR A 29 -9.85 -12.82 -1.77
CA THR A 29 -10.60 -14.00 -1.32
C THR A 29 -11.28 -14.73 -2.45
N GLU A 30 -11.43 -14.11 -3.62
CA GLU A 30 -12.09 -14.69 -4.79
C GLU A 30 -11.42 -14.22 -6.07
N GLY A 31 -11.72 -14.92 -7.18
CA GLY A 31 -11.23 -14.55 -8.49
C GLY A 31 -9.83 -15.08 -8.76
N ALA A 32 -9.23 -14.61 -9.85
CA ALA A 32 -7.91 -15.08 -10.29
C ALA A 32 -6.80 -14.77 -9.29
N ALA A 33 -6.97 -13.74 -8.47
CA ALA A 33 -5.98 -13.31 -7.49
C ALA A 33 -6.17 -13.93 -6.10
N LYS A 34 -7.10 -14.88 -5.96
CA LYS A 34 -7.39 -15.51 -4.66
C LYS A 34 -6.11 -16.06 -3.99
N GLY A 35 -5.94 -15.74 -2.72
CA GLY A 35 -4.78 -16.18 -1.95
C GLY A 35 -3.55 -15.29 -2.09
N THR A 36 -3.62 -14.23 -2.89
CA THR A 36 -2.52 -13.28 -3.03
C THR A 36 -2.72 -12.08 -2.12
N HIS A 37 -1.62 -11.37 -1.88
CA HIS A 37 -1.62 -10.17 -1.04
C HIS A 37 -1.06 -8.99 -1.82
N GLU A 38 -1.58 -7.80 -1.52
CA GLU A 38 -1.06 -6.56 -2.08
C GLU A 38 -0.98 -5.49 -0.99
N ILE A 39 -0.06 -4.57 -1.15
CA ILE A 39 0.04 -3.40 -0.29
C ILE A 39 -0.50 -2.21 -1.07
N ARG A 40 -1.43 -1.48 -0.47
CA ARG A 40 -1.97 -0.27 -1.08
C ARG A 40 -1.55 0.95 -0.28
N PHE A 41 -0.87 1.87 -0.94
CA PHE A 41 -0.54 3.18 -0.39
C PHE A 41 -1.59 4.15 -0.90
N CYS A 42 -2.33 4.77 0.00
CA CYS A 42 -3.42 5.65 -0.38
C CYS A 42 -3.59 6.75 0.67
N HIS A 43 -4.56 7.60 0.44
CA HIS A 43 -4.93 8.58 1.45
C HIS A 43 -6.43 8.84 1.37
N TYR A 44 -6.96 9.28 2.49
CA TYR A 44 -8.34 9.71 2.62
C TYR A 44 -8.34 11.18 2.99
N ASN A 45 -9.42 11.91 2.65
CA ASN A 45 -9.56 13.26 3.17
C ASN A 45 -10.03 13.18 4.63
N HIS A 46 -10.11 14.32 5.32
CA HIS A 46 -10.50 14.34 6.73
C HIS A 46 -11.96 13.96 6.97
N ARG A 47 -12.75 13.80 5.92
CA ARG A 47 -14.12 13.30 6.00
C ARG A 47 -14.18 11.77 5.81
N GLY A 48 -13.03 11.12 5.67
CA GLY A 48 -12.96 9.68 5.46
C GLY A 48 -13.21 9.23 4.03
N MET A 49 -13.18 10.14 3.06
CA MET A 49 -13.40 9.80 1.65
C MET A 49 -12.10 9.41 0.96
N PHE A 50 -12.11 8.25 0.29
CA PHE A 50 -10.97 7.74 -0.45
C PHE A 50 -10.57 8.69 -1.58
N GLN A 51 -9.28 8.95 -1.69
CA GLN A 51 -8.76 9.81 -2.75
C GLN A 51 -8.24 8.96 -3.91
N ARG A 52 -8.22 9.53 -5.11
CA ARG A 52 -7.88 8.84 -6.35
C ARG A 52 -6.41 8.42 -6.41
N SER A 53 -6.14 7.48 -7.29
CA SER A 53 -4.78 7.08 -7.69
C SER A 53 -3.94 6.48 -6.55
N PRO A 54 -4.44 5.43 -5.90
CA PRO A 54 -3.61 4.73 -4.93
C PRO A 54 -2.48 3.99 -5.65
N LEU A 55 -1.35 3.85 -4.98
CA LEU A 55 -0.28 2.97 -5.44
C LEU A 55 -0.53 1.60 -4.86
N ILE A 56 -0.59 0.59 -5.72
CA ILE A 56 -0.79 -0.79 -5.30
C ILE A 56 0.44 -1.59 -5.71
N VAL A 57 1.01 -2.34 -4.77
CA VAL A 57 2.18 -3.18 -5.00
C VAL A 57 1.86 -4.62 -4.61
N ASP A 58 1.97 -5.54 -5.57
CA ASP A 58 1.76 -6.96 -5.32
C ASP A 58 2.92 -7.50 -4.49
N GLU A 59 2.63 -8.43 -3.60
CA GLU A 59 3.65 -9.04 -2.73
C GLU A 59 4.81 -9.62 -3.55
N LYS A 60 4.53 -10.25 -4.68
CA LYS A 60 5.56 -10.86 -5.52
C LYS A 60 6.55 -9.84 -6.11
N ASP A 61 6.15 -8.56 -6.17
CA ASP A 61 6.99 -7.50 -6.74
C ASP A 61 7.84 -6.78 -5.69
N LEU A 62 7.65 -7.10 -4.41
CA LEU A 62 8.42 -6.46 -3.35
C LEU A 62 9.93 -6.67 -3.45
N PRO A 63 10.44 -7.87 -3.79
CA PRO A 63 11.88 -8.05 -3.94
C PRO A 63 12.48 -7.18 -5.05
N ALA A 64 11.76 -7.02 -6.17
CA ALA A 64 12.23 -6.17 -7.26
C ALA A 64 12.23 -4.69 -6.87
N LEU A 65 11.20 -4.26 -6.15
CA LEU A 65 11.11 -2.89 -5.66
C LEU A 65 12.21 -2.60 -4.64
N ARG A 66 12.48 -3.54 -3.75
CA ARG A 66 13.57 -3.45 -2.79
C ARG A 66 14.91 -3.24 -3.50
N LYS A 67 15.17 -4.00 -4.56
CA LYS A 67 16.39 -3.87 -5.35
C LYS A 67 16.46 -2.51 -6.03
N ALA A 68 15.35 -2.02 -6.55
CA ALA A 68 15.31 -0.71 -7.19
C ALA A 68 15.67 0.41 -6.21
N LEU A 69 15.32 0.25 -4.92
CA LEU A 69 15.64 1.24 -3.90
C LEU A 69 17.14 1.34 -3.62
N ASP A 70 17.93 0.34 -3.99
CA ASP A 70 19.39 0.42 -3.84
C ASP A 70 19.99 1.55 -4.69
N ALA A 71 19.31 1.95 -5.77
CA ALA A 71 19.72 3.08 -6.60
C ALA A 71 19.26 4.43 -6.06
N THR A 72 18.48 4.44 -4.98
CA THR A 72 17.90 5.66 -4.40
C THR A 72 18.17 5.71 -2.88
N PRO A 73 19.43 5.92 -2.47
CA PRO A 73 19.79 5.81 -1.04
C PRO A 73 19.06 6.77 -0.12
N LYS A 74 18.72 7.96 -0.57
CA LYS A 74 17.99 8.92 0.26
C LYS A 74 16.55 8.47 0.51
N LEU A 75 15.89 7.97 -0.53
CA LEU A 75 14.54 7.44 -0.43
C LEU A 75 14.54 6.18 0.44
N LYS A 76 15.49 5.28 0.21
CA LYS A 76 15.62 4.06 1.00
C LYS A 76 15.78 4.38 2.50
N ARG A 77 16.57 5.39 2.81
CA ARG A 77 16.80 5.80 4.21
C ARG A 77 15.50 6.26 4.88
N LEU A 78 14.70 7.06 4.17
CA LEU A 78 13.43 7.53 4.70
C LEU A 78 12.44 6.39 4.89
N LEU A 79 12.40 5.45 3.94
CA LEU A 79 11.53 4.28 4.07
C LEU A 79 11.91 3.39 5.25
N LYS A 80 13.21 3.31 5.56
CA LYS A 80 13.65 2.57 6.76
C LYS A 80 13.10 3.17 8.04
N LYS A 81 12.93 4.50 8.09
CA LYS A 81 12.32 5.14 9.25
C LYS A 81 10.86 4.75 9.40
N LEU A 82 10.20 4.43 8.29
CA LEU A 82 8.80 4.03 8.31
C LEU A 82 8.62 2.62 8.89
N VAL A 83 9.54 1.70 8.58
CA VAL A 83 9.33 0.27 8.86
C VAL A 83 10.30 -0.33 9.89
N SER A 84 11.20 0.46 10.44
CA SER A 84 12.18 -0.08 11.40
C SER A 84 12.12 0.59 12.76
#